data_25de71fb0e93a2713f20d06826cd4646
#
_entry.id   25de71fb0e93a2713f20d06826cd4646
#
_cell.length_a   1.000
_cell.length_b   1.000
_cell.length_c   1.000
_cell.angle_alpha   90.00
_cell.angle_beta   90.00
_cell.angle_gamma   90.00
#
_symmetry.space_group_name_H-M   'P 1'
#
loop_
_entity.id
_entity.type
_entity.pdbx_description
1 polymer ?
#
loop_
_entity_poly.entity_id
_entity_poly.type
_entity_poly.pdbx_seq_one_letter_code
_entity_poly.pdbx_strand_id
1 'polypeptide(L)'
;MTTDINDRALLLLGTLSLSDLAVTNSKEYVRWQNIKRGSARIAATEIEELGRIFPNYRYWLISGEIMPKAGQTSPSYDEANEKLAGPNAG
;
A
#
# COMPACT_ATOMS: atom_id res chain seq x y z
N MET A 1 0.09 -17.68 -4.99
CA MET A 1 -1.05 -17.39 -4.10
C MET A 1 -1.43 -15.93 -4.18
N THR A 2 -2.68 -15.65 -4.39
CA THR A 2 -3.13 -14.26 -4.47
C THR A 2 -3.41 -13.72 -3.08
N THR A 3 -2.90 -12.52 -2.82
CA THR A 3 -3.24 -11.80 -1.60
C THR A 3 -4.61 -11.14 -1.77
N ASP A 4 -5.36 -11.00 -0.70
CA ASP A 4 -6.61 -10.25 -0.77
C ASP A 4 -6.31 -8.76 -0.56
N ILE A 5 -7.34 -7.92 -0.74
CA ILE A 5 -7.17 -6.47 -0.65
C ILE A 5 -6.68 -6.03 0.73
N ASN A 6 -7.11 -6.74 1.77
CA ASN A 6 -6.66 -6.41 3.12
C ASN A 6 -5.17 -6.67 3.28
N ASP A 7 -4.69 -7.79 2.75
CA ASP A 7 -3.25 -8.12 2.79
C ASP A 7 -2.41 -7.10 2.02
N ARG A 8 -2.88 -6.71 0.84
CA ARG A 8 -2.18 -5.73 0.03
C ARG A 8 -2.14 -4.37 0.72
N ALA A 9 -3.25 -3.98 1.33
CA ALA A 9 -3.32 -2.73 2.09
C ALA A 9 -2.36 -2.75 3.28
N LEU A 10 -2.27 -3.86 3.99
CA LEU A 10 -1.36 -3.99 5.11
C LEU A 10 0.10 -3.90 4.67
N LEU A 11 0.41 -4.42 3.50
CA LEU A 11 1.75 -4.32 2.95
C LEU A 11 2.15 -2.85 2.75
N LEU A 12 1.27 -2.06 2.14
CA LEU A 12 1.52 -0.63 1.95
C LEU A 12 1.55 0.13 3.28
N LEU A 13 0.64 -0.21 4.17
CA LEU A 13 0.55 0.43 5.47
C LEU A 13 1.81 0.20 6.29
N GLY A 14 2.47 -0.94 6.11
CA GLY A 14 3.70 -1.25 6.80
C GLY A 14 4.87 -0.32 6.46
N THR A 15 4.78 0.42 5.36
CA THR A 15 5.80 1.38 4.96
C THR A 15 5.54 2.78 5.51
N LEU A 16 4.41 2.98 6.19
CA LEU A 16 4.01 4.28 6.70
C LEU A 16 3.98 4.28 8.22
N SER A 17 4.22 5.43 8.83
CA SER A 17 3.96 5.59 10.25
C SER A 17 2.51 6.07 10.40
N LEU A 18 1.91 5.77 11.55
CA LEU A 18 0.52 6.17 11.79
C LEU A 18 0.35 7.69 11.79
N SER A 19 1.37 8.42 12.21
CA SER A 19 1.33 9.87 12.22
C SER A 19 1.31 10.47 10.82
N ASP A 20 1.74 9.70 9.81
CA ASP A 20 1.65 10.13 8.40
C ASP A 20 0.20 10.06 7.90
N LEU A 21 -0.65 9.29 8.58
CA LEU A 21 -2.00 9.03 8.14
C LEU A 21 -3.05 9.85 8.87
N ALA A 22 -2.79 10.16 10.14
CA ALA A 22 -3.78 10.82 10.97
C ALA A 22 -3.13 11.49 12.17
N VAL A 23 -3.85 12.43 12.75
CA VAL A 23 -3.41 13.10 13.97
C VAL A 23 -3.36 12.09 15.10
N THR A 24 -2.26 12.07 15.82
CA THR A 24 -2.04 11.15 16.94
C THR A 24 -3.23 11.20 17.91
N ASN A 25 -3.74 10.02 18.27
CA ASN A 25 -4.85 9.84 19.18
C ASN A 25 -6.23 10.30 18.66
N SER A 26 -6.31 10.67 17.36
CA SER A 26 -7.61 10.94 16.75
C SER A 26 -8.34 9.62 16.50
N LYS A 27 -9.64 9.71 16.16
CA LYS A 27 -10.42 8.52 15.78
C LYS A 27 -9.81 7.81 14.59
N GLU A 28 -9.34 8.57 13.62
CA GLU A 28 -8.70 8.05 12.41
C GLU A 28 -7.40 7.35 12.76
N TYR A 29 -6.62 7.91 13.67
CA TYR A 29 -5.38 7.31 14.14
C TYR A 29 -5.65 5.94 14.78
N VAL A 30 -6.63 5.89 15.66
CA VAL A 30 -7.00 4.63 16.34
C VAL A 30 -7.49 3.61 15.32
N ARG A 31 -8.27 4.04 14.34
CA ARG A 31 -8.75 3.18 13.27
C ARG A 31 -7.59 2.56 12.48
N TRP A 32 -6.63 3.39 12.05
CA TRP A 32 -5.44 2.91 11.34
C TRP A 32 -4.61 1.98 12.22
N GLN A 33 -4.51 2.28 13.50
CA GLN A 33 -3.79 1.42 14.44
C GLN A 33 -4.43 0.04 14.53
N ASN A 34 -5.75 -0.02 14.57
CA ASN A 34 -6.48 -1.29 14.62
C ASN A 34 -6.33 -2.08 13.33
N ILE A 35 -6.34 -1.39 12.18
CA ILE A 35 -6.11 -2.04 10.89
C ILE A 35 -4.70 -2.61 10.84
N LYS A 36 -3.71 -1.83 11.23
CA LYS A 36 -2.31 -2.25 11.21
C LYS A 36 -2.07 -3.45 12.11
N ARG A 37 -2.79 -3.51 13.23
CA ARG A 37 -2.69 -4.60 14.20
C ARG A 37 -3.44 -5.85 13.77
N GLY A 38 -4.30 -5.73 12.77
CA GLY A 38 -5.11 -6.84 12.31
C GLY A 38 -6.43 -7.03 13.06
N SER A 39 -6.76 -6.12 13.97
CA SER A 39 -8.01 -6.19 14.73
C SER A 39 -9.19 -5.55 13.99
N ALA A 40 -8.94 -4.89 12.87
CA ALA A 40 -9.98 -4.34 12.00
C ALA A 40 -9.58 -4.56 10.55
N ARG A 41 -10.56 -4.82 9.69
CA ARG A 41 -10.30 -4.95 8.26
C ARG A 41 -10.36 -3.59 7.61
N ILE A 42 -9.59 -3.44 6.52
CA ILE A 42 -9.58 -2.19 5.76
C ILE A 42 -10.94 -1.96 5.11
N ALA A 43 -11.35 -0.71 5.03
CA ALA A 43 -12.61 -0.32 4.40
C ALA A 43 -12.33 0.60 3.22
N ALA A 44 -13.38 0.93 2.48
CA ALA A 44 -13.26 1.72 1.25
C ALA A 44 -12.56 3.05 1.46
N THR A 45 -12.83 3.73 2.57
CA THR A 45 -12.20 5.01 2.86
C THR A 45 -10.69 4.90 3.05
N GLU A 46 -10.23 3.85 3.71
CA GLU A 46 -8.80 3.63 3.89
C GLU A 46 -8.12 3.22 2.59
N ILE A 47 -8.81 2.44 1.76
CA ILE A 47 -8.30 2.05 0.45
C ILE A 47 -8.14 3.29 -0.43
N GLU A 48 -9.12 4.19 -0.40
CA GLU A 48 -9.05 5.44 -1.14
C GLU A 48 -7.86 6.29 -0.69
N GLU A 49 -7.66 6.36 0.62
CA GLU A 49 -6.54 7.12 1.19
C GLU A 49 -5.20 6.53 0.77
N LEU A 50 -5.05 5.21 0.85
CA LEU A 50 -3.81 4.54 0.43
C LEU A 50 -3.57 4.75 -1.07
N GLY A 51 -4.61 4.74 -1.87
CA GLY A 51 -4.49 5.02 -3.30
C GLY A 51 -4.07 6.45 -3.59
N ARG A 52 -4.39 7.37 -2.69
CA ARG A 52 -3.97 8.76 -2.82
C ARG A 52 -2.49 8.91 -2.46
N ILE A 53 -2.04 8.18 -1.45
CA ILE A 53 -0.64 8.21 -1.00
C ILE A 53 0.25 7.47 -2.00
N PHE A 54 -0.24 6.36 -2.55
CA PHE A 54 0.48 5.53 -3.49
C PHE A 54 -0.25 5.46 -4.83
N PRO A 55 -0.30 6.54 -5.59
CA PRO A 55 -1.09 6.54 -6.83
C PRO A 55 -0.65 5.51 -7.86
N ASN A 56 0.62 5.12 -7.85
CA ASN A 56 1.14 4.12 -8.77
C ASN A 56 0.77 2.69 -8.37
N TYR A 57 0.23 2.48 -7.16
CA TYR A 57 -0.17 1.16 -6.69
C TYR A 57 -1.68 0.99 -6.60
N ARG A 58 -2.46 1.96 -7.05
CA ARG A 58 -3.93 1.94 -6.95
C ARG A 58 -4.53 0.69 -7.58
N TYR A 59 -4.11 0.40 -8.80
CA TYR A 59 -4.67 -0.72 -9.54
C TYR A 59 -4.33 -2.05 -8.86
N TRP A 60 -3.06 -2.18 -8.48
CA TRP A 60 -2.61 -3.37 -7.76
C TRP A 60 -3.34 -3.51 -6.42
N LEU A 61 -3.51 -2.42 -5.69
CA LEU A 61 -4.17 -2.45 -4.38
C LEU A 61 -5.58 -3.02 -4.50
N ILE A 62 -6.31 -2.62 -5.52
CA ILE A 62 -7.71 -3.01 -5.69
C ILE A 62 -7.84 -4.37 -6.37
N SER A 63 -7.06 -4.61 -7.41
CA SER A 63 -7.23 -5.79 -8.26
C SER A 63 -6.23 -6.91 -8.02
N GLY A 64 -5.08 -6.60 -7.43
CA GLY A 64 -3.99 -7.55 -7.31
C GLY A 64 -3.17 -7.69 -8.57
N GLU A 65 -3.48 -6.91 -9.60
CA GLU A 65 -2.79 -6.98 -10.90
C GLU A 65 -2.02 -5.69 -11.15
N ILE A 66 -1.12 -5.72 -12.12
CA ILE A 66 -0.33 -4.54 -12.48
C ILE A 66 -0.53 -4.20 -13.94
N MET A 67 -0.30 -2.95 -14.28
CA MET A 67 -0.30 -2.46 -15.66
C MET A 67 0.87 -1.50 -15.82
N PRO A 68 2.10 -2.04 -15.96
CA PRO A 68 3.30 -1.18 -15.99
C PRO A 68 3.29 -0.13 -17.09
N LYS A 69 2.70 -0.44 -18.23
CA LYS A 69 2.59 0.53 -19.32
C LYS A 69 1.73 1.74 -18.97
N ALA A 70 0.82 1.56 -18.03
CA ALA A 70 -0.02 2.65 -17.53
C ALA A 70 0.54 3.27 -16.25
N GLY A 71 1.75 2.90 -15.86
CA GLY A 71 2.35 3.40 -14.63
C GLY A 71 1.80 2.76 -13.36
N GLN A 72 1.07 1.64 -13.50
CA GLN A 72 0.48 0.95 -12.37
C GLN A 72 1.29 -0.31 -12.06
N THR A 73 2.01 -0.26 -10.96
CA THR A 73 2.94 -1.32 -10.55
C THR A 73 2.58 -1.84 -9.16
N SER A 74 3.45 -2.65 -8.59
CA SER A 74 3.32 -3.15 -7.22
C SER A 74 4.66 -3.01 -6.53
N PRO A 75 4.67 -3.07 -5.19
CA PRO A 75 5.94 -3.01 -4.47
C PRO A 75 6.92 -4.09 -4.90
N SER A 76 6.46 -5.31 -5.12
CA SER A 76 7.35 -6.40 -5.55
C SER A 76 7.85 -6.22 -6.96
N TYR A 77 7.00 -5.68 -7.86
CA TYR A 77 7.43 -5.36 -9.22
C TYR A 77 8.52 -4.29 -9.21
N ASP A 78 8.30 -3.23 -8.45
CA ASP A 78 9.27 -2.13 -8.36
C ASP A 78 10.58 -2.60 -7.75
N GLU A 79 10.51 -3.43 -6.71
CA GLU A 79 11.69 -3.99 -6.08
C GLU A 79 12.49 -4.86 -7.06
N ALA A 80 11.81 -5.69 -7.84
CA ALA A 80 12.46 -6.53 -8.83
C ALA A 80 13.13 -5.68 -9.91
N ASN A 81 12.45 -4.65 -10.39
CA ASN A 81 13.02 -3.73 -11.38
C ASN A 81 14.20 -2.96 -10.83
N GLU A 82 14.12 -2.54 -9.59
CA GLU A 82 15.20 -1.82 -8.93
C GLU A 82 16.45 -2.70 -8.83
N LYS A 83 16.27 -3.98 -8.51
CA LYS A 83 17.39 -4.92 -8.46
C LYS A 83 18.01 -5.14 -9.82
N LEU A 84 17.19 -5.23 -10.87
CA LEU A 84 17.67 -5.42 -12.24
C LEU A 84 18.38 -4.19 -12.76
N ALA A 85 17.87 -3.01 -12.45
CA ALA A 85 18.40 -1.75 -12.91
C ALA A 85 19.44 -1.15 -11.97
N GLY A 86 19.59 -1.72 -10.79
CA GLY A 86 20.27 -1.14 -9.65
C GLY A 86 21.75 -0.79 -9.82
N PRO A 87 22.61 -1.17 -8.85
CA PRO A 87 24.00 -0.69 -8.88
C PRO A 87 24.75 -0.97 -10.15
N ASN A 88 24.35 -2.00 -10.89
CA ASN A 88 25.03 -2.39 -12.10
C ASN A 88 24.60 -1.57 -13.32
N ALA A 89 23.54 -0.81 -13.19
CA ALA A 89 23.01 0.00 -14.29
C ALA A 89 23.65 1.38 -14.35
N GLY A 90 24.29 1.77 -13.27
CA GLY A 90 24.89 3.09 -13.19
C GLY A 90 26.32 3.11 -13.60
#